data_9a70cd587370446552b0b4548bffee84
#
_entry.id   9a70cd587370446552b0b4548bffee84
#
_cell.length_a   1.000
_cell.length_b   1.000
_cell.length_c   1.000
_cell.angle_alpha   90.00
_cell.angle_beta   90.00
_cell.angle_gamma   90.00
#
_symmetry.space_group_name_H-M   'P 1'
#
loop_
_entity.id
_entity.type
_entity.pdbx_description
1 polymer ?
#
loop_
_entity_poly.entity_id
_entity_poly.type
_entity_poly.pdbx_seq_one_letter_code
_entity_poly.pdbx_strand_id
1 'polypeptide(L)'
;CNQACNHCHVESSPRRHEAMSSEVADKCLDILANSPSVTTLDITGGAPELQPEFRRIVRRCRELRPDVDIIDRCNLTVLAEPGQEDLADFLADNGVHVVASLPCYSDKNVNMQRGRGVFARSIEGLRRLNEVGYGNELQLDLVYNPLGAFLPPPQDALQQKYAEELQQHFGVSFNELFTMTNMPIKRFADFLSRRGELGDYLDLLVRNFNKDTAPALMCRTTLSVNWDGKVYDCDFNQQLDLPLSGGKSVFDLTSTEDVRDARITFDNH
;
A
#
# COMPACT_ATOMS: atom_id res chain seq x y z
N CYS A 1 10.22 -6.07 4.64
CA CYS A 1 10.12 -4.66 5.08
C CYS A 1 11.28 -4.30 6.00
N ASN A 2 11.78 -3.08 5.89
CA ASN A 2 12.82 -2.54 6.79
C ASN A 2 12.25 -1.85 8.04
N GLN A 3 10.92 -1.93 8.26
CA GLN A 3 10.20 -1.33 9.39
C GLN A 3 9.28 -2.33 10.09
N ALA A 4 8.84 -1.99 11.33
CA ALA A 4 7.89 -2.77 12.13
C ALA A 4 6.84 -1.85 12.78
N CYS A 5 6.03 -1.19 11.96
CA CYS A 5 5.06 -0.17 12.38
C CYS A 5 3.92 -0.75 13.25
N ASN A 6 3.47 0.00 14.25
CA ASN A 6 2.40 -0.44 15.16
C ASN A 6 1.04 -0.67 14.49
N HIS A 7 0.74 0.10 13.44
CA HIS A 7 -0.53 0.03 12.68
C HIS A 7 -0.48 -0.95 11.51
N CYS A 8 0.60 -1.74 11.35
CA CYS A 8 0.78 -2.58 10.17
C CYS A 8 -0.22 -3.75 10.14
N HIS A 9 -1.15 -3.71 9.19
CA HIS A 9 -2.12 -4.78 8.95
C HIS A 9 -1.51 -6.00 8.22
N VAL A 10 -0.38 -5.79 7.50
CA VAL A 10 0.38 -6.86 6.84
C VAL A 10 1.26 -7.64 7.82
N GLU A 11 1.51 -7.06 9.01
CA GLU A 11 2.41 -7.63 10.02
C GLU A 11 3.86 -7.78 9.53
N SER A 12 4.25 -6.97 8.56
CA SER A 12 5.61 -6.97 8.01
C SER A 12 6.64 -6.50 9.03
N SER A 13 7.86 -7.00 8.88
CA SER A 13 9.00 -6.61 9.70
C SER A 13 10.32 -7.04 9.03
N PRO A 14 11.49 -6.55 9.50
CA PRO A 14 12.78 -7.05 9.02
C PRO A 14 13.06 -8.54 9.28
N ARG A 15 12.23 -9.20 10.07
CA ARG A 15 12.35 -10.63 10.39
C ARG A 15 11.58 -11.52 9.42
N ARG A 16 10.72 -10.96 8.59
CA ARG A 16 9.95 -11.71 7.60
C ARG A 16 10.75 -11.81 6.30
N HIS A 17 10.76 -13.01 5.72
CA HIS A 17 11.56 -13.33 4.55
C HIS A 17 10.72 -13.86 3.37
N GLU A 18 9.41 -13.90 3.51
CA GLU A 18 8.52 -14.32 2.44
C GLU A 18 8.64 -13.35 1.26
N ALA A 19 8.84 -13.90 0.09
CA ALA A 19 8.99 -13.17 -1.15
C ALA A 19 8.28 -13.91 -2.28
N MET A 20 7.67 -13.17 -3.18
CA MET A 20 7.08 -13.73 -4.39
C MET A 20 8.17 -14.35 -5.26
N SER A 21 7.97 -15.57 -5.73
CA SER A 21 8.89 -16.23 -6.65
C SER A 21 8.74 -15.68 -8.07
N SER A 22 9.77 -15.87 -8.91
CA SER A 22 9.71 -15.50 -10.33
C SER A 22 8.57 -16.19 -11.05
N GLU A 23 8.27 -17.44 -10.71
CA GLU A 23 7.18 -18.21 -11.32
C GLU A 23 5.79 -17.61 -11.01
N VAL A 24 5.56 -17.21 -9.75
CA VAL A 24 4.31 -16.52 -9.34
C VAL A 24 4.23 -15.15 -10.01
N ALA A 25 5.33 -14.39 -10.05
CA ALA A 25 5.38 -13.08 -10.69
C ALA A 25 5.10 -13.16 -12.20
N ASP A 26 5.68 -14.14 -12.90
CA ASP A 26 5.41 -14.36 -14.32
C ASP A 26 3.95 -14.70 -14.56
N LYS A 27 3.36 -15.54 -13.71
CA LYS A 27 1.95 -15.90 -13.82
C LYS A 27 1.02 -14.71 -13.58
N CYS A 28 1.36 -13.82 -12.63
CA CYS A 28 0.62 -12.56 -12.43
C CYS A 28 0.69 -11.66 -13.69
N LEU A 29 1.86 -11.56 -14.31
CA LEU A 29 2.05 -10.79 -15.54
C LEU A 29 1.30 -11.39 -16.73
N ASP A 30 1.25 -12.71 -16.86
CA ASP A 30 0.46 -13.41 -17.88
C ASP A 30 -1.04 -13.12 -17.70
N ILE A 31 -1.54 -13.20 -16.48
CA ILE A 31 -2.94 -12.87 -16.16
C ILE A 31 -3.22 -11.41 -16.51
N LEU A 32 -2.34 -10.49 -16.15
CA LEU A 32 -2.47 -9.07 -16.48
C LEU A 32 -2.52 -8.83 -17.99
N ALA A 33 -1.62 -9.48 -18.74
CA ALA A 33 -1.57 -9.39 -20.21
C ALA A 33 -2.86 -9.88 -20.86
N ASN A 34 -3.48 -10.92 -20.29
CA ASN A 34 -4.73 -11.52 -20.77
C ASN A 34 -6.00 -10.85 -20.19
N SER A 35 -5.86 -9.77 -19.45
CA SER A 35 -6.97 -9.09 -18.77
C SER A 35 -7.06 -7.61 -19.19
N PRO A 36 -7.59 -7.30 -20.38
CA PRO A 36 -7.62 -5.92 -20.91
C PRO A 36 -8.47 -4.96 -20.06
N SER A 37 -9.38 -5.47 -19.23
CA SER A 37 -10.19 -4.67 -18.31
C SER A 37 -9.43 -4.19 -17.08
N VAL A 38 -8.26 -4.77 -16.79
CA VAL A 38 -7.41 -4.32 -15.68
C VAL A 38 -6.69 -3.05 -16.07
N THR A 39 -6.85 -2.00 -15.29
CA THR A 39 -6.27 -0.67 -15.51
C THR A 39 -5.12 -0.35 -14.58
N THR A 40 -4.96 -1.10 -13.51
CA THR A 40 -3.99 -0.79 -12.44
C THR A 40 -3.28 -2.05 -11.94
N LEU A 41 -1.97 -1.97 -11.81
CA LEU A 41 -1.13 -2.93 -11.09
C LEU A 41 -0.64 -2.25 -9.79
N ASP A 42 -1.23 -2.61 -8.66
CA ASP A 42 -0.89 -2.06 -7.34
C ASP A 42 0.11 -3.00 -6.63
N ILE A 43 1.36 -2.57 -6.48
CA ILE A 43 2.43 -3.35 -5.86
C ILE A 43 2.56 -2.93 -4.39
N THR A 44 2.21 -3.86 -3.51
CA THR A 44 2.16 -3.62 -2.07
C THR A 44 2.85 -4.74 -1.29
N GLY A 45 2.88 -4.59 0.02
CA GLY A 45 3.44 -5.59 0.94
C GLY A 45 4.11 -4.93 2.14
N GLY A 46 5.32 -5.35 2.45
CA GLY A 46 6.13 -4.71 3.49
C GLY A 46 6.92 -3.52 2.94
N ALA A 47 7.80 -3.80 2.01
CA ALA A 47 8.55 -2.87 1.17
C ALA A 47 8.82 -3.64 -0.13
N PRO A 48 7.97 -3.49 -1.14
CA PRO A 48 8.08 -4.26 -2.37
C PRO A 48 9.40 -4.01 -3.09
N GLU A 49 9.93 -2.81 -3.01
CA GLU A 49 11.17 -2.36 -3.67
C GLU A 49 12.41 -3.16 -3.22
N LEU A 50 12.36 -3.75 -2.02
CA LEU A 50 13.42 -4.62 -1.49
C LEU A 50 13.33 -6.06 -2.00
N GLN A 51 12.28 -6.40 -2.77
CA GLN A 51 12.11 -7.74 -3.31
C GLN A 51 12.82 -7.89 -4.66
N PRO A 52 13.50 -9.00 -4.92
CA PRO A 52 14.24 -9.20 -6.18
C PRO A 52 13.38 -9.04 -7.43
N GLU A 53 12.11 -9.45 -7.37
CA GLU A 53 11.19 -9.43 -8.49
C GLU A 53 10.59 -8.05 -8.79
N PHE A 54 10.64 -7.08 -7.86
CA PHE A 54 9.99 -5.78 -8.00
C PHE A 54 10.34 -5.08 -9.31
N ARG A 55 11.62 -4.85 -9.54
CA ARG A 55 12.11 -4.14 -10.73
C ARG A 55 11.78 -4.90 -12.03
N ARG A 56 11.80 -6.22 -11.97
CA ARG A 56 11.43 -7.07 -13.11
C ARG A 56 9.95 -6.97 -13.42
N ILE A 57 9.08 -7.04 -12.40
CA ILE A 57 7.63 -6.89 -12.56
C ILE A 57 7.30 -5.54 -13.20
N VAL A 58 7.87 -4.44 -12.69
CA VAL A 58 7.64 -3.09 -13.24
C VAL A 58 8.02 -3.01 -14.72
N ARG A 59 9.24 -3.43 -15.09
CA ARG A 59 9.70 -3.40 -16.50
C ARG A 59 8.82 -4.27 -17.40
N ARG A 60 8.55 -5.50 -16.97
CA ARG A 60 7.74 -6.42 -17.76
C ARG A 60 6.29 -5.95 -17.91
N CYS A 61 5.72 -5.33 -16.88
CA CYS A 61 4.40 -4.71 -16.97
C CYS A 61 4.39 -3.61 -18.03
N ARG A 62 5.38 -2.71 -18.05
CA ARG A 62 5.49 -1.66 -19.08
C ARG A 62 5.65 -2.20 -20.49
N GLU A 63 6.38 -3.30 -20.65
CA GLU A 63 6.52 -3.97 -21.97
C GLU A 63 5.22 -4.62 -22.45
N LEU A 64 4.49 -5.28 -21.56
CA LEU A 64 3.27 -6.02 -21.89
C LEU A 64 2.02 -5.14 -21.95
N ARG A 65 1.90 -4.19 -21.03
CA ARG A 65 0.75 -3.33 -20.81
C ARG A 65 1.19 -1.90 -20.48
N PRO A 66 1.66 -1.14 -21.47
CA PRO A 66 2.11 0.25 -21.28
C PRO A 66 0.98 1.20 -20.83
N ASP A 67 -0.27 0.79 -21.03
CA ASP A 67 -1.50 1.51 -20.65
C ASP A 67 -1.89 1.37 -19.18
N VAL A 68 -1.33 0.39 -18.45
CA VAL A 68 -1.69 0.12 -17.06
C VAL A 68 -0.97 1.10 -16.13
N ASP A 69 -1.71 1.69 -15.19
CA ASP A 69 -1.11 2.44 -14.09
C ASP A 69 -0.41 1.49 -13.11
N ILE A 70 0.88 1.73 -12.84
CA ILE A 70 1.65 0.95 -11.87
C ILE A 70 1.76 1.79 -10.58
N ILE A 71 1.21 1.28 -9.49
CA ILE A 71 1.29 1.91 -8.17
C ILE A 71 2.33 1.18 -7.32
N ASP A 72 3.24 1.94 -6.72
CA ASP A 72 4.16 1.48 -5.68
C ASP A 72 3.73 2.01 -4.30
N ARG A 73 3.40 1.10 -3.36
CA ARG A 73 3.03 1.43 -1.98
C ARG A 73 4.28 1.59 -1.11
N CYS A 74 4.93 2.72 -1.26
CA CYS A 74 6.24 3.01 -0.72
C CYS A 74 6.23 3.41 0.76
N ASN A 75 7.22 2.93 1.52
CA ASN A 75 7.42 3.38 2.91
C ASN A 75 8.44 4.53 3.04
N LEU A 76 8.95 5.07 1.96
CA LEU A 76 9.93 6.16 1.83
C LEU A 76 11.34 5.85 2.36
N THR A 77 11.49 5.18 3.51
CA THR A 77 12.82 4.90 4.06
C THR A 77 13.62 3.90 3.24
N VAL A 78 12.95 3.18 2.35
CA VAL A 78 13.58 2.24 1.41
C VAL A 78 14.51 2.95 0.44
N LEU A 79 14.21 4.18 0.05
CA LEU A 79 15.05 5.02 -0.81
C LEU A 79 16.46 5.28 -0.22
N ALA A 80 16.62 5.14 1.10
CA ALA A 80 17.89 5.28 1.80
C ALA A 80 18.57 3.93 2.14
N GLU A 81 17.99 2.80 1.71
CA GLU A 81 18.61 1.50 1.94
C GLU A 81 19.75 1.23 0.94
N PRO A 82 20.82 0.53 1.35
CA PRO A 82 21.90 0.16 0.45
C PRO A 82 21.39 -0.63 -0.76
N GLY A 83 21.87 -0.26 -1.96
CA GLY A 83 21.45 -0.85 -3.23
C GLY A 83 20.15 -0.30 -3.78
N GLN A 84 19.61 0.78 -3.19
CA GLN A 84 18.43 1.50 -3.67
C GLN A 84 18.74 2.96 -4.04
N GLU A 85 20.01 3.26 -4.31
CA GLU A 85 20.48 4.61 -4.64
C GLU A 85 19.83 5.16 -5.91
N ASP A 86 19.54 4.29 -6.88
CA ASP A 86 18.91 4.59 -8.18
C ASP A 86 17.39 4.36 -8.18
N LEU A 87 16.77 4.07 -7.02
CA LEU A 87 15.35 3.69 -6.99
C LEU A 87 14.43 4.82 -7.47
N ALA A 88 14.71 6.07 -7.08
CA ALA A 88 13.90 7.21 -7.51
C ALA A 88 13.92 7.38 -9.04
N ASP A 89 15.13 7.31 -9.65
CA ASP A 89 15.29 7.34 -11.11
C ASP A 89 14.57 6.16 -11.78
N PHE A 90 14.72 4.95 -11.23
CA PHE A 90 14.06 3.76 -11.75
C PHE A 90 12.52 3.90 -11.77
N LEU A 91 11.93 4.41 -10.69
CA LEU A 91 10.48 4.63 -10.59
C LEU A 91 10.03 5.69 -11.60
N ALA A 92 10.79 6.79 -11.72
CA ALA A 92 10.50 7.88 -12.67
C ALA A 92 10.61 7.41 -14.13
N ASP A 93 11.68 6.71 -14.50
CA ASP A 93 11.92 6.19 -15.86
C ASP A 93 10.81 5.22 -16.31
N ASN A 94 10.17 4.53 -15.37
CA ASN A 94 9.07 3.61 -15.64
C ASN A 94 7.69 4.23 -15.41
N GLY A 95 7.60 5.52 -15.11
CA GLY A 95 6.33 6.22 -14.87
C GLY A 95 5.50 5.57 -13.77
N VAL A 96 6.13 5.13 -12.69
CA VAL A 96 5.44 4.48 -11.57
C VAL A 96 4.78 5.55 -10.69
N HIS A 97 3.51 5.39 -10.39
CA HIS A 97 2.79 6.22 -9.43
C HIS A 97 3.20 5.83 -8.00
N VAL A 98 3.78 6.74 -7.26
CA VAL A 98 4.23 6.48 -5.89
C VAL A 98 3.18 6.91 -4.88
N VAL A 99 2.67 5.95 -4.09
CA VAL A 99 1.76 6.19 -2.97
C VAL A 99 2.52 5.94 -1.66
N ALA A 100 2.99 7.03 -1.05
CA ALA A 100 3.96 6.97 0.02
C ALA A 100 3.34 7.16 1.41
N SER A 101 3.74 6.31 2.34
CA SER A 101 3.22 6.36 3.71
C SER A 101 3.95 7.42 4.55
N LEU A 102 3.29 8.56 4.82
CA LEU A 102 3.75 9.57 5.78
C LEU A 102 2.63 9.92 6.75
N PRO A 103 2.49 9.18 7.87
CA PRO A 103 1.32 9.27 8.76
C PRO A 103 1.23 10.59 9.55
N CYS A 104 2.23 11.45 9.51
CA CYS A 104 2.19 12.80 10.03
C CYS A 104 3.30 13.66 9.40
N TYR A 105 3.12 14.96 9.39
CA TYR A 105 4.16 15.94 9.01
C TYR A 105 5.08 16.31 10.19
N SER A 106 4.96 15.62 11.34
CA SER A 106 5.79 15.88 12.52
C SER A 106 6.64 14.66 12.90
N ASP A 107 7.90 14.92 13.27
CA ASP A 107 8.88 13.92 13.70
C ASP A 107 8.36 13.05 14.85
N LYS A 108 7.80 13.66 15.91
CA LYS A 108 7.33 12.96 17.08
C LYS A 108 6.29 11.88 16.75
N ASN A 109 5.30 12.21 15.92
CA ASN A 109 4.20 11.32 15.62
C ASN A 109 4.64 10.17 14.67
N VAL A 110 5.42 10.48 13.66
CA VAL A 110 5.93 9.45 12.73
C VAL A 110 6.86 8.48 13.45
N ASN A 111 7.79 8.99 14.25
CA ASN A 111 8.74 8.13 14.96
C ASN A 111 8.05 7.28 16.04
N MET A 112 6.98 7.77 16.68
CA MET A 112 6.19 6.98 17.62
C MET A 112 5.46 5.82 16.95
N GLN A 113 4.97 6.02 15.74
CA GLN A 113 4.18 5.03 15.00
C GLN A 113 5.06 4.02 14.24
N ARG A 114 6.17 4.48 13.65
CA ARG A 114 6.96 3.74 12.67
C ARG A 114 8.38 3.40 13.13
N GLY A 115 8.86 4.06 14.17
CA GLY A 115 10.19 3.85 14.72
C GLY A 115 11.09 5.09 14.66
N ARG A 116 12.13 5.08 15.48
CA ARG A 116 13.06 6.20 15.64
C ARG A 116 13.80 6.53 14.32
N GLY A 117 13.83 7.81 13.96
CA GLY A 117 14.52 8.32 12.77
C GLY A 117 13.80 8.06 11.45
N VAL A 118 12.60 7.47 11.48
CA VAL A 118 11.82 7.21 10.27
C VAL A 118 11.40 8.53 9.61
N PHE A 119 11.01 9.54 10.37
CA PHE A 119 10.60 10.83 9.81
C PHE A 119 11.71 11.47 8.96
N ALA A 120 12.91 11.62 9.51
CA ALA A 120 14.02 12.24 8.80
C ALA A 120 14.37 11.51 7.48
N ARG A 121 14.41 10.15 7.52
CA ARG A 121 14.62 9.33 6.33
C ARG A 121 13.46 9.42 5.33
N SER A 122 12.23 9.58 5.81
CA SER A 122 11.07 9.77 4.93
C SER A 122 11.12 11.11 4.20
N ILE A 123 11.50 12.19 4.89
CA ILE A 123 11.69 13.51 4.26
C ILE A 123 12.81 13.47 3.22
N GLU A 124 13.91 12.80 3.52
CA GLU A 124 14.99 12.59 2.56
C GLU A 124 14.52 11.82 1.32
N GLY A 125 13.75 10.74 1.52
CA GLY A 125 13.14 9.98 0.42
C GLY A 125 12.21 10.84 -0.45
N LEU A 126 11.37 11.68 0.18
CA LEU A 126 10.49 12.60 -0.56
C LEU A 126 11.26 13.62 -1.38
N ARG A 127 12.37 14.15 -0.85
CA ARG A 127 13.24 15.07 -1.61
C ARG A 127 13.84 14.41 -2.83
N ARG A 128 14.37 13.18 -2.71
CA ARG A 128 14.90 12.41 -3.84
C ARG A 128 13.83 12.15 -4.91
N LEU A 129 12.60 11.84 -4.49
CA LEU A 129 11.49 11.71 -5.43
C LEU A 129 11.16 13.04 -6.11
N ASN A 130 11.12 14.15 -5.38
CA ASN A 130 10.90 15.48 -5.98
C ASN A 130 12.01 15.89 -6.96
N GLU A 131 13.28 15.53 -6.70
CA GLU A 131 14.41 15.82 -7.59
C GLU A 131 14.26 15.18 -8.97
N VAL A 132 13.55 14.04 -9.08
CA VAL A 132 13.29 13.35 -10.35
C VAL A 132 11.89 13.63 -10.92
N GLY A 133 11.16 14.63 -10.39
CA GLY A 133 9.92 15.16 -10.95
C GLY A 133 8.63 14.74 -10.25
N TYR A 134 8.69 13.89 -9.22
CA TYR A 134 7.52 13.52 -8.43
C TYR A 134 6.93 14.71 -7.66
N GLY A 135 5.60 14.72 -7.52
CA GLY A 135 4.87 15.84 -6.91
C GLY A 135 4.65 17.02 -7.86
N ASN A 136 5.11 16.94 -9.11
CA ASN A 136 4.91 17.87 -10.21
C ASN A 136 4.45 17.11 -11.46
N GLU A 137 5.40 16.69 -12.34
CA GLU A 137 5.09 15.93 -13.57
C GLU A 137 4.73 14.47 -13.31
N LEU A 138 5.30 13.89 -12.25
CA LEU A 138 5.06 12.50 -11.83
C LEU A 138 4.21 12.45 -10.58
N GLN A 139 3.29 11.48 -10.53
CA GLN A 139 2.33 11.35 -9.44
C GLN A 139 2.98 10.84 -8.16
N LEU A 140 2.88 11.63 -7.10
CA LEU A 140 3.28 11.31 -5.73
C LEU A 140 2.14 11.62 -4.79
N ASP A 141 1.56 10.60 -4.19
CA ASP A 141 0.52 10.78 -3.18
C ASP A 141 1.00 10.33 -1.81
N LEU A 142 0.48 10.98 -0.79
CA LEU A 142 0.81 10.64 0.58
C LEU A 142 -0.35 9.92 1.26
N VAL A 143 -0.02 9.05 2.22
CA VAL A 143 -1.01 8.35 3.04
C VAL A 143 -0.84 8.76 4.50
N TYR A 144 -1.91 9.31 5.04
CA TYR A 144 -2.10 9.53 6.47
C TYR A 144 -2.82 8.34 7.10
N ASN A 145 -2.31 7.88 8.25
CA ASN A 145 -2.99 6.91 9.11
C ASN A 145 -3.04 7.45 10.56
N PRO A 146 -4.20 7.39 11.25
CA PRO A 146 -4.30 7.76 12.66
C PRO A 146 -3.34 6.98 13.54
N LEU A 147 -2.80 7.64 14.59
CA LEU A 147 -1.85 7.03 15.52
C LEU A 147 -2.51 6.03 16.49
N GLY A 148 -3.83 6.00 16.60
CA GLY A 148 -4.56 5.18 17.58
C GLY A 148 -6.01 4.93 17.18
N ALA A 149 -6.85 4.69 18.17
CA ALA A 149 -8.25 4.31 18.06
C ALA A 149 -9.18 5.50 17.74
N PHE A 150 -8.92 6.21 16.64
CA PHE A 150 -9.75 7.32 16.17
C PHE A 150 -9.78 7.41 14.65
N LEU A 151 -10.80 8.07 14.12
CA LEU A 151 -10.95 8.30 12.69
C LEU A 151 -10.04 9.45 12.23
N PRO A 152 -9.60 9.45 10.94
CA PRO A 152 -8.88 10.57 10.39
C PRO A 152 -9.75 11.83 10.35
N PRO A 153 -9.15 13.02 10.40
CA PRO A 153 -9.87 14.27 10.13
C PRO A 153 -10.29 14.37 8.65
N PRO A 154 -11.14 15.36 8.28
CA PRO A 154 -11.49 15.61 6.89
C PRO A 154 -10.26 15.76 6.00
N GLN A 155 -10.24 15.06 4.87
CA GLN A 155 -9.08 14.92 3.99
C GLN A 155 -8.59 16.26 3.44
N ASP A 156 -9.47 17.09 2.91
CA ASP A 156 -9.10 18.37 2.25
C ASP A 156 -8.35 19.32 3.20
N ALA A 157 -8.88 19.47 4.42
CA ALA A 157 -8.25 20.34 5.41
C ALA A 157 -6.88 19.80 5.87
N LEU A 158 -6.76 18.49 6.00
CA LEU A 158 -5.50 17.85 6.35
C LEU A 158 -4.48 17.93 5.21
N GLN A 159 -4.90 17.73 3.98
CA GLN A 159 -4.05 17.86 2.78
C GLN A 159 -3.46 19.26 2.67
N GLN A 160 -4.29 20.28 2.84
CA GLN A 160 -3.80 21.68 2.84
C GLN A 160 -2.72 21.88 3.91
N LYS A 161 -2.96 21.36 5.12
CA LYS A 161 -2.00 21.48 6.22
C LYS A 161 -0.69 20.73 5.92
N TYR A 162 -0.76 19.53 5.34
CA TYR A 162 0.42 18.78 4.90
C TYR A 162 1.22 19.56 3.86
N ALA A 163 0.54 20.13 2.85
CA ALA A 163 1.19 20.90 1.80
C ALA A 163 1.94 22.11 2.36
N GLU A 164 1.28 22.88 3.25
CA GLU A 164 1.88 24.04 3.93
C GLU A 164 3.14 23.64 4.74
N GLU A 165 3.00 22.65 5.63
CA GLU A 165 4.07 22.23 6.53
C GLU A 165 5.26 21.59 5.79
N LEU A 166 4.99 20.70 4.82
CA LEU A 166 6.03 20.03 4.06
C LEU A 166 6.77 20.99 3.14
N GLN A 167 6.05 21.88 2.47
CA GLN A 167 6.69 22.89 1.62
C GLN A 167 7.50 23.90 2.43
N GLN A 168 6.93 24.45 3.50
CA GLN A 168 7.57 25.49 4.29
C GLN A 168 8.83 25.01 5.02
N HIS A 169 8.79 23.81 5.59
CA HIS A 169 9.86 23.31 6.45
C HIS A 169 10.86 22.40 5.74
N PHE A 170 10.45 21.74 4.64
CA PHE A 170 11.27 20.72 4.00
C PHE A 170 11.46 20.92 2.50
N GLY A 171 10.71 21.85 1.87
CA GLY A 171 10.75 22.06 0.41
C GLY A 171 10.20 20.88 -0.37
N VAL A 172 9.25 20.13 0.21
CA VAL A 172 8.67 18.93 -0.37
C VAL A 172 7.29 19.21 -0.93
N SER A 173 7.02 18.75 -2.15
CA SER A 173 5.72 18.77 -2.81
C SER A 173 5.17 17.35 -3.03
N PHE A 174 3.84 17.24 -3.10
CA PHE A 174 3.10 16.02 -3.41
C PHE A 174 1.77 16.41 -4.09
N ASN A 175 1.07 15.44 -4.70
CA ASN A 175 -0.17 15.70 -5.44
C ASN A 175 -1.40 15.58 -4.53
N GLU A 176 -1.63 14.41 -3.91
CA GLU A 176 -2.81 14.16 -3.08
C GLU A 176 -2.44 13.55 -1.73
N LEU A 177 -3.31 13.75 -0.74
CA LEU A 177 -3.23 13.09 0.57
C LEU A 177 -4.43 12.16 0.76
N PHE A 178 -4.18 10.87 0.90
CA PHE A 178 -5.22 9.92 1.29
C PHE A 178 -5.28 9.78 2.82
N THR A 179 -6.45 10.00 3.39
CA THR A 179 -6.68 9.77 4.81
C THR A 179 -7.31 8.39 4.99
N MET A 180 -6.55 7.46 5.55
CA MET A 180 -6.97 6.06 5.68
C MET A 180 -7.25 5.71 7.14
N THR A 181 -8.42 5.12 7.38
CA THR A 181 -8.75 4.48 8.65
C THR A 181 -7.98 3.17 8.77
N ASN A 182 -7.35 2.93 9.93
CA ASN A 182 -6.62 1.68 10.15
C ASN A 182 -7.58 0.51 10.33
N MET A 183 -7.32 -0.62 9.65
CA MET A 183 -8.04 -1.87 9.83
C MET A 183 -7.59 -2.56 11.13
N PRO A 184 -8.50 -2.91 12.06
CA PRO A 184 -8.15 -3.49 13.37
C PRO A 184 -7.86 -5.00 13.27
N ILE A 185 -6.83 -5.35 12.49
CA ILE A 185 -6.33 -6.72 12.32
C ILE A 185 -4.83 -6.80 12.66
N LYS A 186 -4.32 -8.00 12.86
CA LYS A 186 -2.89 -8.30 13.08
C LYS A 186 -2.28 -7.40 14.17
N ARG A 187 -1.10 -6.82 13.91
CA ARG A 187 -0.36 -6.01 14.88
C ARG A 187 -1.16 -4.80 15.41
N PHE A 188 -2.02 -4.21 14.59
CA PHE A 188 -2.85 -3.10 15.05
C PHE A 188 -3.94 -3.57 16.02
N ALA A 189 -4.59 -4.72 15.75
CA ALA A 189 -5.53 -5.33 16.71
C ALA A 189 -4.85 -5.66 18.04
N ASP A 190 -3.63 -6.23 18.00
CA ASP A 190 -2.84 -6.52 19.21
C ASP A 190 -2.46 -5.25 19.96
N PHE A 191 -2.11 -4.18 19.24
CA PHE A 191 -1.83 -2.87 19.84
C PHE A 191 -3.04 -2.31 20.57
N LEU A 192 -4.22 -2.32 19.94
CA LEU A 192 -5.48 -1.86 20.55
C LEU A 192 -5.91 -2.75 21.72
N SER A 193 -5.78 -4.08 21.60
CA SER A 193 -6.13 -5.03 22.66
C SER A 193 -5.30 -4.81 23.93
N ARG A 194 -3.99 -4.61 23.79
CA ARG A 194 -3.11 -4.31 24.94
C ARG A 194 -3.45 -3.01 25.66
N ARG A 195 -4.15 -2.10 24.99
CA ARG A 195 -4.61 -0.82 25.55
C ARG A 195 -6.07 -0.88 26.03
N GLY A 196 -6.77 -1.99 25.81
CA GLY A 196 -8.19 -2.12 26.09
C GLY A 196 -9.10 -1.31 25.15
N GLU A 197 -8.60 -0.88 23.99
CA GLU A 197 -9.26 0.04 23.07
C GLU A 197 -9.92 -0.67 21.88
N LEU A 198 -9.72 -1.99 21.68
CA LEU A 198 -10.18 -2.69 20.50
C LEU A 198 -11.71 -2.68 20.35
N GLY A 199 -12.45 -2.94 21.42
CA GLY A 199 -13.92 -2.95 21.38
C GLY A 199 -14.49 -1.58 21.03
N ASP A 200 -14.02 -0.53 21.70
CA ASP A 200 -14.46 0.84 21.47
C ASP A 200 -14.13 1.30 20.02
N TYR A 201 -13.00 0.86 19.48
CA TYR A 201 -12.61 1.18 18.11
C TYR A 201 -13.49 0.45 17.08
N LEU A 202 -13.82 -0.82 17.29
CA LEU A 202 -14.76 -1.55 16.44
C LEU A 202 -16.16 -0.89 16.45
N ASP A 203 -16.63 -0.51 17.62
CA ASP A 203 -17.88 0.24 17.79
C ASP A 203 -17.84 1.60 17.07
N LEU A 204 -16.70 2.29 17.08
CA LEU A 204 -16.49 3.55 16.37
C LEU A 204 -16.61 3.33 14.85
N LEU A 205 -16.00 2.28 14.32
CA LEU A 205 -16.07 1.94 12.88
C LEU A 205 -17.49 1.62 12.46
N VAL A 206 -18.20 0.78 13.22
CA VAL A 206 -19.60 0.40 12.94
C VAL A 206 -20.52 1.63 12.91
N ARG A 207 -20.37 2.52 13.89
CA ARG A 207 -21.19 3.75 13.97
C ARG A 207 -20.93 4.74 12.85
N ASN A 208 -19.76 4.71 12.25
CA ASN A 208 -19.37 5.62 11.17
C ASN A 208 -19.34 4.95 9.80
N PHE A 209 -19.85 3.72 9.68
CA PHE A 209 -19.92 3.02 8.41
C PHE A 209 -20.84 3.76 7.43
N ASN A 210 -20.29 4.15 6.28
CA ASN A 210 -21.06 4.80 5.22
C ASN A 210 -21.58 3.75 4.23
N LYS A 211 -22.88 3.48 4.28
CA LYS A 211 -23.54 2.51 3.39
C LYS A 211 -23.47 2.90 1.90
N ASP A 212 -23.38 4.19 1.61
CA ASP A 212 -23.37 4.70 0.23
C ASP A 212 -22.05 4.37 -0.48
N THR A 213 -20.97 4.05 0.26
CA THR A 213 -19.70 3.60 -0.32
C THR A 213 -19.66 2.11 -0.67
N ALA A 214 -20.63 1.31 -0.21
CA ALA A 214 -20.65 -0.14 -0.42
C ALA A 214 -20.55 -0.57 -1.90
N PRO A 215 -21.15 0.12 -2.90
CA PRO A 215 -20.97 -0.20 -4.31
C PRO A 215 -19.55 0.01 -4.85
N ALA A 216 -18.75 0.86 -4.20
CA ALA A 216 -17.40 1.23 -4.61
C ALA A 216 -16.28 0.60 -3.74
N LEU A 217 -16.61 -0.41 -2.94
CA LEU A 217 -15.60 -1.12 -2.14
C LEU A 217 -14.57 -1.82 -3.03
N MET A 218 -13.30 -1.73 -2.66
CA MET A 218 -12.15 -2.31 -3.38
C MET A 218 -12.33 -3.79 -3.69
N CYS A 219 -12.84 -4.58 -2.74
CA CYS A 219 -13.07 -6.02 -2.91
C CYS A 219 -13.97 -6.39 -4.12
N ARG A 220 -14.69 -5.43 -4.68
CA ARG A 220 -15.55 -5.64 -5.86
C ARG A 220 -14.79 -5.56 -7.18
N THR A 221 -13.62 -4.94 -7.20
CA THR A 221 -12.85 -4.65 -8.43
C THR A 221 -11.37 -4.98 -8.30
N THR A 222 -10.94 -5.53 -7.17
CA THR A 222 -9.55 -5.87 -6.90
C THR A 222 -9.36 -7.37 -6.86
N LEU A 223 -8.27 -7.83 -7.47
CA LEU A 223 -7.74 -9.18 -7.29
C LEU A 223 -6.40 -9.06 -6.55
N SER A 224 -6.36 -9.54 -5.32
CA SER A 224 -5.14 -9.52 -4.50
C SER A 224 -4.43 -10.86 -4.57
N VAL A 225 -3.11 -10.83 -4.82
CA VAL A 225 -2.29 -12.04 -4.96
C VAL A 225 -1.23 -12.03 -3.88
N ASN A 226 -1.19 -13.11 -3.09
CA ASN A 226 -0.17 -13.30 -2.07
C ASN A 226 1.17 -13.77 -2.69
N TRP A 227 2.25 -13.67 -1.92
CA TRP A 227 3.59 -14.12 -2.33
C TRP A 227 3.65 -15.60 -2.76
N ASP A 228 2.77 -16.47 -2.24
CA ASP A 228 2.65 -17.89 -2.60
C ASP A 228 1.70 -18.17 -3.78
N GLY A 229 1.15 -17.12 -4.39
CA GLY A 229 0.25 -17.21 -5.53
C GLY A 229 -1.23 -17.41 -5.19
N LYS A 230 -1.61 -17.51 -3.92
CA LYS A 230 -3.03 -17.56 -3.54
C LYS A 230 -3.75 -16.27 -3.86
N VAL A 231 -5.03 -16.37 -4.19
CA VAL A 231 -5.85 -15.27 -4.68
C VAL A 231 -6.93 -14.88 -3.67
N TYR A 232 -7.10 -13.58 -3.49
CA TYR A 232 -8.04 -12.95 -2.56
C TYR A 232 -8.78 -11.80 -3.23
N ASP A 233 -9.87 -11.35 -2.66
CA ASP A 233 -10.64 -10.18 -3.12
C ASP A 233 -10.12 -8.84 -2.58
N CYS A 234 -9.31 -8.85 -1.52
CA CYS A 234 -8.59 -7.68 -1.02
C CYS A 234 -7.38 -8.08 -0.17
N ASP A 235 -6.51 -7.12 0.10
CA ASP A 235 -5.32 -7.31 0.94
C ASP A 235 -5.67 -7.59 2.41
N PHE A 236 -6.78 -7.10 2.95
CA PHE A 236 -7.22 -7.44 4.30
C PHE A 236 -7.61 -8.90 4.42
N ASN A 237 -8.43 -9.42 3.49
CA ASN A 237 -8.77 -10.84 3.43
C ASN A 237 -7.54 -11.71 3.21
N GLN A 238 -6.57 -11.23 2.42
CA GLN A 238 -5.26 -11.90 2.28
C GLN A 238 -4.55 -12.03 3.63
N GLN A 239 -4.52 -10.99 4.44
CA GLN A 239 -3.86 -11.03 5.75
C GLN A 239 -4.60 -11.91 6.77
N LEU A 240 -5.91 -12.09 6.62
CA LEU A 240 -6.73 -12.96 7.45
C LEU A 240 -6.77 -14.41 6.97
N ASP A 241 -6.09 -14.73 5.86
CA ASP A 241 -6.12 -16.03 5.17
C ASP A 241 -7.56 -16.47 4.80
N LEU A 242 -8.33 -15.50 4.30
CA LEU A 242 -9.69 -15.68 3.80
C LEU A 242 -9.67 -15.66 2.25
N PRO A 243 -9.33 -16.78 1.60
CA PRO A 243 -9.13 -16.80 0.15
C PRO A 243 -10.45 -16.56 -0.60
N LEU A 244 -10.33 -16.05 -1.83
CA LEU A 244 -11.43 -15.95 -2.75
C LEU A 244 -12.14 -17.31 -2.89
N SER A 245 -13.46 -17.28 -3.07
CA SER A 245 -14.30 -18.49 -3.14
C SER A 245 -13.68 -19.59 -4.01
N GLY A 246 -13.47 -20.78 -3.42
CA GLY A 246 -12.86 -21.92 -4.09
C GLY A 246 -11.35 -22.08 -3.86
N GLY A 247 -10.68 -21.16 -3.13
CA GLY A 247 -9.27 -21.30 -2.75
C GLY A 247 -8.31 -21.35 -3.94
N LYS A 248 -8.60 -20.58 -5.01
CA LYS A 248 -7.79 -20.55 -6.23
C LYS A 248 -6.41 -19.94 -6.00
N SER A 249 -5.48 -20.34 -6.82
CA SER A 249 -4.18 -19.71 -7.01
C SER A 249 -4.05 -19.08 -8.40
N VAL A 250 -3.03 -18.27 -8.62
CA VAL A 250 -2.75 -17.70 -9.96
C VAL A 250 -2.53 -18.78 -11.01
N PHE A 251 -2.09 -19.99 -10.61
CA PHE A 251 -1.87 -21.12 -11.52
C PHE A 251 -3.18 -21.74 -12.04
N ASP A 252 -4.30 -21.45 -11.39
CA ASP A 252 -5.63 -21.89 -11.80
C ASP A 252 -6.33 -20.87 -12.73
N LEU A 253 -5.68 -19.73 -13.01
CA LEU A 253 -6.24 -18.64 -13.79
C LEU A 253 -5.51 -18.44 -15.12
N THR A 254 -6.23 -18.00 -16.13
CA THR A 254 -5.68 -17.50 -17.39
C THR A 254 -5.85 -15.98 -17.53
N SER A 255 -6.91 -15.46 -16.93
CA SER A 255 -7.25 -14.03 -16.88
C SER A 255 -8.08 -13.71 -15.65
N THR A 256 -8.35 -12.43 -15.38
CA THR A 256 -9.27 -12.00 -14.30
C THR A 256 -10.72 -12.41 -14.57
N GLU A 257 -11.09 -12.73 -15.82
CA GLU A 257 -12.43 -13.24 -16.16
C GLU A 257 -12.76 -14.55 -15.45
N ASP A 258 -11.75 -15.38 -15.15
CA ASP A 258 -11.93 -16.68 -14.47
C ASP A 258 -12.43 -16.56 -13.03
N VAL A 259 -12.42 -15.33 -12.49
CA VAL A 259 -12.90 -14.99 -11.15
C VAL A 259 -13.96 -13.86 -11.14
N ARG A 260 -14.45 -13.41 -12.30
CA ARG A 260 -15.42 -12.32 -12.41
C ARG A 260 -16.67 -12.56 -11.57
N ASP A 261 -17.19 -13.79 -11.57
CA ASP A 261 -18.40 -14.18 -10.84
C ASP A 261 -18.09 -14.79 -9.47
N ALA A 262 -16.82 -14.72 -9.03
CA ALA A 262 -16.44 -15.21 -7.73
C ALA A 262 -17.14 -14.40 -6.63
N ARG A 263 -17.63 -15.11 -5.63
CA ARG A 263 -18.28 -14.48 -4.50
C ARG A 263 -17.26 -13.81 -3.61
N ILE A 264 -17.48 -12.51 -3.30
CA ILE A 264 -16.68 -11.78 -2.32
C ILE A 264 -16.78 -12.52 -0.98
N THR A 265 -15.65 -12.67 -0.33
CA THR A 265 -15.56 -13.33 0.98
C THR A 265 -15.96 -12.36 2.07
N PHE A 266 -17.12 -12.59 2.67
CA PHE A 266 -17.57 -11.86 3.85
C PHE A 266 -17.25 -12.68 5.09
N ASP A 267 -16.40 -12.15 5.93
CA ASP A 267 -16.20 -12.61 7.29
C ASP A 267 -15.85 -11.39 8.17
N ASN A 268 -15.92 -11.50 9.42
CA ASN A 268 -15.79 -10.61 10.58
C ASN A 268 -14.89 -9.33 10.46
N HIS A 269 -14.94 -8.62 9.36
CA HIS A 269 -14.24 -7.35 9.22
C HIS A 269 -15.07 -6.26 8.56
#